data_dc36be6d9aaf79898156aae86e67eee5
#
_entry.id   dc36be6d9aaf79898156aae86e67eee5
#
_cell.length_a   1.000
_cell.length_b   1.000
_cell.length_c   1.000
_cell.angle_alpha   90.00
_cell.angle_beta   90.00
_cell.angle_gamma   90.00
#
_symmetry.space_group_name_H-M   'P 1'
#
loop_
_entity.id
_entity.type
_entity.pdbx_description
1 polymer ?
#
loop_
_entity_poly.entity_id
_entity_poly.type
_entity_poly.pdbx_seq_one_letter_code
_entity_poly.pdbx_strand_id
1 'polypeptide(L)'
;MYALPPDVFEAFEPRVTGITCPECAGVLEVQREGHGNLRFICRVGHTQAVDELLAGKEDKIENDLWAGVRALEELVALLGDLETYASRHGRVQTGGPHDRRIAQASDHVRRLRAILDEKRPVDLAVAGE
;
A
#
# COMPACT_ATOMS: atom_id res chain seq x y z
N MET A 1 6.76 14.23 -4.80
CA MET A 1 7.04 13.34 -3.66
C MET A 1 6.40 13.90 -2.40
N TYR A 2 5.95 13.03 -1.54
CA TYR A 2 5.28 13.40 -0.31
C TYR A 2 6.24 14.10 0.67
N ALA A 3 5.80 15.17 1.29
CA ALA A 3 6.60 15.91 2.25
C ALA A 3 5.77 16.28 3.48
N LEU A 4 6.36 16.13 4.65
CA LEU A 4 5.71 16.52 5.89
C LEU A 4 5.80 18.05 6.07
N PRO A 5 4.85 18.65 6.82
CA PRO A 5 4.94 20.06 7.16
C PRO A 5 6.27 20.39 7.86
N PRO A 6 6.86 21.58 7.62
CA PRO A 6 8.08 21.98 8.31
C PRO A 6 7.89 21.95 9.84
N ASP A 7 8.90 21.49 10.54
CA ASP A 7 8.96 21.48 12.01
C ASP A 7 7.81 20.70 12.67
N VAL A 8 7.18 19.78 11.94
CA VAL A 8 6.03 19.02 12.46
C VAL A 8 6.38 18.24 13.73
N PHE A 9 7.62 17.78 13.86
CA PHE A 9 8.07 17.00 15.01
C PHE A 9 8.53 17.84 16.19
N GLU A 10 8.62 19.16 16.02
CA GLU A 10 9.06 20.06 17.08
C GLU A 10 7.92 20.57 17.95
N ALA A 11 6.68 20.35 17.57
CA ALA A 11 5.52 20.88 18.27
C ALA A 11 5.11 20.01 19.45
N PHE A 12 4.94 20.63 20.60
CA PHE A 12 4.34 19.99 21.77
C PHE A 12 2.82 19.90 21.66
N GLU A 13 2.23 20.71 20.79
CA GLU A 13 0.81 20.63 20.46
C GLU A 13 0.60 19.68 19.30
N PRO A 14 -0.56 18.98 19.23
CA PRO A 14 -0.85 18.10 18.10
C PRO A 14 -0.82 18.83 16.76
N ARG A 15 -0.14 18.25 15.80
CA ARG A 15 -0.01 18.77 14.43
C ARG A 15 -0.41 17.71 13.42
N VAL A 16 -1.18 18.10 12.43
CA VAL A 16 -1.59 17.21 11.34
C VAL A 16 -0.39 16.88 10.48
N THR A 17 -0.17 15.59 10.24
CA THR A 17 0.97 15.13 9.42
C THR A 17 0.61 14.92 7.96
N GLY A 18 -0.64 14.60 7.67
CA GLY A 18 -1.05 14.10 6.36
C GLY A 18 -0.73 12.61 6.15
N ILE A 19 -0.02 11.98 7.08
CA ILE A 19 0.22 10.53 7.06
C ILE A 19 -1.03 9.84 7.59
N THR A 20 -1.39 8.69 7.01
CA THR A 20 -2.57 7.94 7.42
C THR A 20 -2.26 6.89 8.47
N CYS A 21 -3.22 6.64 9.35
CA CYS A 21 -3.15 5.59 10.34
C CYS A 21 -3.16 4.22 9.64
N PRO A 22 -2.22 3.31 9.97
CA PRO A 22 -2.19 1.98 9.33
C PRO A 22 -3.39 1.11 9.71
N GLU A 23 -4.10 1.43 10.79
CA GLU A 23 -5.26 0.64 11.22
C GLU A 23 -6.57 1.10 10.60
N CYS A 24 -6.79 2.41 10.48
CA CYS A 24 -8.09 2.94 10.01
C CYS A 24 -7.98 3.87 8.80
N ALA A 25 -6.77 4.15 8.32
CA ALA A 25 -6.49 5.07 7.23
C ALA A 25 -6.89 6.53 7.50
N GLY A 26 -7.27 6.85 8.73
CA GLY A 26 -7.52 8.24 9.13
C GLY A 26 -6.23 9.04 9.23
N VAL A 27 -6.33 10.35 9.09
CA VAL A 27 -5.17 11.24 9.18
C VAL A 27 -4.60 11.21 10.60
N LEU A 28 -3.28 11.11 10.70
CA LEU A 28 -2.57 11.14 11.96
C LEU A 28 -2.17 12.56 12.33
N GLU A 29 -2.32 12.87 13.60
CA GLU A 29 -1.67 14.01 14.23
C GLU A 29 -0.43 13.50 14.96
N VAL A 30 0.60 14.33 15.03
CA VAL A 30 1.81 14.03 15.79
C VAL A 30 1.99 15.07 16.88
N GLN A 31 2.47 14.61 18.02
CA GLN A 31 2.78 15.47 19.16
C GLN A 31 4.12 15.07 19.75
N ARG A 32 4.98 16.06 19.97
CA ARG A 32 6.23 15.87 20.69
C ARG A 32 5.95 15.78 22.18
N GLU A 33 6.45 14.74 22.80
CA GLU A 33 6.33 14.53 24.24
C GLU A 33 7.69 14.79 24.93
N GLY A 34 7.72 14.71 26.24
CA GLY A 34 8.94 14.86 26.99
C GLY A 34 10.03 13.89 26.51
N HIS A 35 11.29 14.30 26.63
CA HIS A 35 12.45 13.54 26.18
C HIS A 35 12.54 13.31 24.67
N GLY A 36 11.81 14.10 23.88
CA GLY A 36 11.85 14.00 22.43
C GLY A 36 11.07 12.87 21.82
N ASN A 37 10.27 12.15 22.60
CA ASN A 37 9.41 11.10 22.09
C ASN A 37 8.28 11.68 21.28
N LEU A 38 7.85 10.94 20.26
CA LEU A 38 6.73 11.35 19.41
C LEU A 38 5.55 10.38 19.61
N ARG A 39 4.36 10.94 19.61
CA ARG A 39 3.12 10.17 19.66
C ARG A 39 2.26 10.52 18.47
N PHE A 40 1.76 9.52 17.78
CA PHE A 40 0.88 9.66 16.63
C PHE A 40 -0.52 9.20 16.98
N ILE A 41 -1.52 10.01 16.71
CA ILE A 41 -2.91 9.74 17.08
C ILE A 41 -3.81 10.04 15.90
N CYS A 42 -4.72 9.12 15.56
CA CYS A 42 -5.78 9.36 14.59
C CYS A 42 -7.06 9.83 15.29
N ARG A 43 -8.07 10.24 14.51
CA ARG A 43 -9.33 10.75 15.05
C ARG A 43 -10.10 9.70 15.85
N VAL A 44 -9.92 8.43 15.52
CA VAL A 44 -10.62 7.34 16.21
C VAL A 44 -9.92 6.97 17.53
N GLY A 45 -8.72 7.50 17.72
CA GLY A 45 -8.00 7.31 18.98
C GLY A 45 -6.92 6.25 18.95
N HIS A 46 -6.58 5.68 17.79
CA HIS A 46 -5.41 4.81 17.69
C HIS A 46 -4.16 5.63 17.99
N THR A 47 -3.39 5.19 18.96
CA THR A 47 -2.18 5.89 19.40
C THR A 47 -0.98 5.00 19.13
N GLN A 48 0.07 5.58 18.54
CA GLN A 48 1.24 4.81 18.15
C GLN A 48 2.52 5.58 18.48
N ALA A 49 3.51 4.88 19.01
CA ALA A 49 4.87 5.34 19.08
C ALA A 49 5.52 5.22 17.68
N VAL A 50 6.72 5.76 17.53
CA VAL A 50 7.42 5.74 16.24
C VAL A 50 7.59 4.31 15.72
N ASP A 51 8.08 3.40 16.55
CA ASP A 51 8.34 2.03 16.13
C ASP A 51 7.06 1.31 15.70
N GLU A 52 5.99 1.54 16.44
CA GLU A 52 4.69 0.95 16.12
C GLU A 52 4.14 1.49 14.79
N LEU A 53 4.29 2.78 14.55
CA LEU A 53 3.85 3.39 13.29
C LEU A 53 4.64 2.84 12.12
N LEU A 54 5.96 2.75 12.25
CA LEU A 54 6.82 2.23 11.18
C LEU A 54 6.47 0.77 10.86
N ALA A 55 6.34 -0.07 11.89
CA ALA A 55 5.96 -1.47 11.69
C ALA A 55 4.57 -1.57 11.04
N GLY A 56 3.62 -0.77 11.48
CA GLY A 56 2.28 -0.75 10.90
C GLY A 56 2.28 -0.33 9.44
N LYS A 57 3.10 0.65 9.08
CA LYS A 57 3.24 1.07 7.68
C LYS A 57 3.88 -0.02 6.82
N GLU A 58 4.89 -0.71 7.32
CA GLU A 58 5.50 -1.83 6.60
C GLU A 58 4.49 -2.94 6.34
N ASP A 59 3.72 -3.31 7.36
CA ASP A 59 2.69 -4.33 7.22
C ASP A 59 1.62 -3.91 6.21
N LYS A 60 1.24 -2.65 6.21
CA LYS A 60 0.27 -2.13 5.25
C LYS A 60 0.79 -2.19 3.82
N ILE A 61 2.05 -1.83 3.60
CA ILE A 61 2.68 -1.92 2.28
C ILE A 61 2.63 -3.36 1.77
N GLU A 62 3.03 -4.31 2.60
CA GLU A 62 3.02 -5.72 2.23
C GLU A 62 1.60 -6.20 1.89
N ASN A 63 0.63 -5.87 2.74
CA ASN A 63 -0.76 -6.26 2.50
C ASN A 63 -1.33 -5.62 1.25
N ASP A 64 -1.01 -4.36 0.98
CA ASP A 64 -1.48 -3.66 -0.21
C ASP A 64 -0.86 -4.24 -1.49
N LEU A 65 0.40 -4.65 -1.43
CA LEU A 65 1.05 -5.31 -2.56
C LEU A 65 0.41 -6.67 -2.85
N TRP A 66 0.10 -7.46 -1.82
CA TRP A 66 -0.63 -8.72 -2.00
C TRP A 66 -2.03 -8.48 -2.56
N ALA A 67 -2.71 -7.44 -2.11
CA ALA A 67 -4.01 -7.07 -2.67
C ALA A 67 -3.90 -6.70 -4.15
N GLY A 68 -2.83 -5.99 -4.52
CA GLY A 68 -2.55 -5.66 -5.91
C GLY A 68 -2.31 -6.89 -6.78
N VAL A 69 -1.53 -7.85 -6.26
CA VAL A 69 -1.28 -9.13 -6.96
C VAL A 69 -2.61 -9.84 -7.20
N ARG A 70 -3.45 -9.94 -6.17
CA ARG A 70 -4.75 -10.60 -6.31
C ARG A 70 -5.62 -9.92 -7.37
N ALA A 71 -5.68 -8.59 -7.33
CA ALA A 71 -6.48 -7.84 -8.30
C ALA A 71 -5.99 -8.07 -9.74
N LEU A 72 -4.68 -8.10 -9.94
CA LEU A 72 -4.10 -8.35 -11.26
C LEU A 72 -4.38 -9.79 -11.73
N GLU A 73 -4.27 -10.76 -10.84
CA GLU A 73 -4.58 -12.16 -11.18
C GLU A 73 -6.05 -12.33 -11.54
N GLU A 74 -6.94 -11.67 -10.83
CA GLU A 74 -8.37 -11.67 -11.14
C GLU A 74 -8.64 -11.02 -12.51
N LEU A 75 -7.93 -9.94 -12.81
CA LEU A 75 -8.04 -9.27 -14.12
C LEU A 75 -7.60 -10.22 -15.25
N VAL A 76 -6.49 -10.92 -15.07
CA VAL A 76 -6.01 -11.89 -16.07
C VAL A 76 -7.05 -12.99 -16.30
N ALA A 77 -7.59 -13.54 -15.22
CA ALA A 77 -8.60 -14.59 -15.30
C ALA A 77 -9.86 -14.08 -16.02
N LEU A 78 -10.32 -12.88 -15.66
CA LEU A 78 -11.50 -12.28 -16.28
C LEU A 78 -11.31 -12.06 -17.78
N LEU A 79 -10.16 -11.48 -18.17
CA LEU A 79 -9.86 -11.24 -19.58
C LEU A 79 -9.82 -12.56 -20.38
N GLY A 80 -9.20 -13.59 -19.81
CA GLY A 80 -9.15 -14.91 -20.45
C GLY A 80 -10.54 -15.52 -20.62
N ASP A 81 -11.38 -15.43 -19.60
CA ASP A 81 -12.74 -15.95 -19.65
C ASP A 81 -13.60 -15.18 -20.65
N LEU A 82 -13.42 -13.87 -20.75
CA LEU A 82 -14.14 -13.06 -21.73
C LEU A 82 -13.75 -13.42 -23.15
N GLU A 83 -12.48 -13.70 -23.41
CA GLU A 83 -12.03 -14.14 -24.73
C GLU A 83 -12.62 -15.50 -25.09
N THR A 84 -12.65 -16.43 -24.13
CA THR A 84 -13.27 -17.73 -24.35
C THR A 84 -14.76 -17.59 -24.64
N TYR A 85 -15.44 -16.74 -23.89
CA TYR A 85 -16.85 -16.45 -24.12
C TYR A 85 -17.08 -15.88 -25.51
N ALA A 86 -16.27 -14.90 -25.91
CA ALA A 86 -16.38 -14.25 -27.23
C ALA A 86 -16.18 -15.25 -28.36
N SER A 87 -15.25 -16.20 -28.20
CA SER A 87 -14.99 -17.24 -29.19
C SER A 87 -16.20 -18.16 -29.40
N ARG A 88 -16.99 -18.39 -28.35
CA ARG A 88 -18.16 -19.29 -28.40
C ARG A 88 -19.45 -18.59 -28.78
N HIS A 89 -19.62 -17.37 -28.32
CA HIS A 89 -20.92 -16.67 -28.41
C HIS A 89 -20.86 -15.38 -29.22
N GLY A 90 -19.70 -15.02 -29.75
CA GLY A 90 -19.51 -13.80 -30.47
C GLY A 90 -19.05 -12.67 -29.57
N ARG A 91 -19.18 -11.47 -30.09
CA ARG A 91 -18.56 -10.28 -29.54
C ARG A 91 -19.01 -9.91 -28.12
N VAL A 92 -18.06 -9.57 -27.26
CA VAL A 92 -18.32 -8.90 -25.99
C VAL A 92 -17.90 -7.44 -26.07
N GLN A 93 -18.52 -6.59 -25.27
CA GLN A 93 -18.27 -5.14 -25.30
C GLN A 93 -17.01 -4.78 -24.49
N THR A 94 -15.84 -5.19 -24.96
CA THR A 94 -14.59 -4.98 -24.26
C THR A 94 -13.52 -4.23 -25.06
N GLY A 95 -13.85 -3.88 -26.32
CA GLY A 95 -12.94 -3.10 -27.13
C GLY A 95 -11.87 -3.84 -27.89
N GLY A 96 -11.89 -5.17 -27.95
CA GLY A 96 -10.98 -5.93 -28.80
C GLY A 96 -10.16 -7.00 -28.09
N PRO A 97 -9.12 -7.55 -28.75
CA PRO A 97 -8.29 -8.60 -28.18
C PRO A 97 -7.59 -8.17 -26.90
N HIS A 98 -7.48 -9.10 -25.96
CA HIS A 98 -6.95 -8.82 -24.63
C HIS A 98 -5.53 -9.34 -24.38
N ASP A 99 -4.89 -9.93 -25.40
CA ASP A 99 -3.59 -10.59 -25.25
C ASP A 99 -2.53 -9.66 -24.66
N ARG A 100 -2.47 -8.42 -25.12
CA ARG A 100 -1.50 -7.44 -24.63
C ARG A 100 -1.78 -7.09 -23.17
N ARG A 101 -3.04 -6.93 -22.81
CA ARG A 101 -3.43 -6.60 -21.43
C ARG A 101 -3.12 -7.76 -20.49
N ILE A 102 -3.39 -8.98 -20.92
CA ILE A 102 -3.07 -10.18 -20.15
C ILE A 102 -1.57 -10.29 -19.94
N ALA A 103 -0.78 -10.11 -21.00
CA ALA A 103 0.68 -10.18 -20.91
C ALA A 103 1.24 -9.12 -19.97
N GLN A 104 0.73 -7.90 -20.05
CA GLN A 104 1.16 -6.80 -19.22
C GLN A 104 0.80 -7.05 -17.74
N ALA A 105 -0.44 -7.46 -17.47
CA ALA A 105 -0.87 -7.76 -16.10
C ALA A 105 -0.08 -8.92 -15.51
N SER A 106 0.17 -9.95 -16.31
CA SER A 106 0.97 -11.11 -15.88
C SER A 106 2.40 -10.71 -15.56
N ASP A 107 2.97 -9.78 -16.32
CA ASP A 107 4.31 -9.25 -16.04
C ASP A 107 4.32 -8.47 -14.72
N HIS A 108 3.31 -7.66 -14.48
CA HIS A 108 3.19 -6.93 -13.23
C HIS A 108 3.07 -7.88 -12.03
N VAL A 109 2.30 -8.95 -12.15
CA VAL A 109 2.19 -9.97 -11.10
C VAL A 109 3.58 -10.53 -10.78
N ARG A 110 4.33 -10.92 -11.81
CA ARG A 110 5.66 -11.48 -11.63
C ARG A 110 6.59 -10.52 -10.91
N ARG A 111 6.56 -9.24 -11.28
CA ARG A 111 7.40 -8.21 -10.65
C ARG A 111 7.02 -7.96 -9.20
N LEU A 112 5.72 -7.88 -8.92
CA LEU A 112 5.25 -7.68 -7.55
C LEU A 112 5.58 -8.88 -6.66
N ARG A 113 5.42 -10.10 -7.19
CA ARG A 113 5.80 -11.30 -6.45
C ARG A 113 7.29 -11.34 -6.16
N ALA A 114 8.13 -10.88 -7.08
CA ALA A 114 9.57 -10.79 -6.85
C ALA A 114 9.89 -9.84 -5.69
N ILE A 115 9.20 -8.70 -5.61
CA ILE A 115 9.34 -7.77 -4.49
C ILE A 115 8.89 -8.42 -3.18
N LEU A 116 7.75 -9.11 -3.20
CA LEU A 116 7.19 -9.77 -2.02
C LEU A 116 8.01 -10.97 -1.55
N ASP A 117 8.77 -11.61 -2.45
CA ASP A 117 9.66 -12.72 -2.10
C ASP A 117 10.86 -12.25 -1.26
N GLU A 118 11.19 -10.98 -1.30
CA GLU A 118 12.01 -10.38 -0.26
C GLU A 118 11.18 -10.45 1.02
N LYS A 119 11.80 -10.67 2.16
CA LYS A 119 11.05 -10.89 3.40
C LYS A 119 10.10 -9.74 3.72
N ARG A 120 10.58 -8.53 3.47
CA ARG A 120 9.74 -7.32 3.57
C ARG A 120 10.17 -6.37 2.46
N PRO A 121 9.20 -5.76 1.74
CA PRO A 121 9.51 -4.76 0.71
C PRO A 121 10.28 -3.56 1.27
N VAL A 122 10.03 -3.24 2.54
CA VAL A 122 10.77 -2.24 3.29
C VAL A 122 11.14 -2.86 4.62
N ASP A 123 12.43 -2.97 4.91
CA ASP A 123 12.90 -3.52 6.18
C ASP A 123 13.78 -2.47 6.86
N LEU A 124 13.17 -1.77 7.80
CA LEU A 124 13.84 -0.69 8.53
C LEU A 124 14.80 -1.23 9.60
N ALA A 125 14.64 -2.47 10.02
CA ALA A 125 15.52 -3.08 11.01
C ALA A 125 16.93 -3.28 10.47
N VAL A 126 17.06 -3.54 9.17
CA VAL A 126 18.37 -3.72 8.52
C VAL A 126 19.14 -2.42 8.42
N ALA A 127 18.44 -1.30 8.29
CA ALA A 127 19.07 0.01 8.08
C ALA A 127 19.91 0.49 9.28
N GLY A 128 19.70 -0.10 10.45
CA GLY A 128 20.44 0.25 11.66
C GLY A 128 21.75 -0.52 11.87
N GLU A 129 22.07 -1.44 10.98
CA GLU A 129 23.28 -2.27 11.10
C GLU A 129 24.52 -1.62 10.55
#